data_e29454cc54ad63d088fc2e45d2eb3765
#
_entry.id   e29454cc54ad63d088fc2e45d2eb3765
#
_cell.length_a   1.000
_cell.length_b   1.000
_cell.length_c   1.000
_cell.angle_alpha   90.00
_cell.angle_beta   90.00
_cell.angle_gamma   90.00
#
_symmetry.space_group_name_H-M   'P 1'
#
loop_
_entity.id
_entity.type
_entity.pdbx_description
1 polymer ?
#
loop_
_entity_poly.entity_id
_entity_poly.type
_entity_poly.pdbx_seq_one_letter_code
_entity_poly.pdbx_strand_id
1 'polypeptide(L)'
;PDRKGKITMKFSEMKYVRPDMDKLKAEAESAADRIKNAANADEAANAYLDWDKAAASFATMNSLCYIRHTINTEDKFYDEENEFFDSANPDFVQYAQTVAEVIAKSAFRPELEKKFGRVMFINTDIFLKSFSPEIIPEMQEDNKLSTEYEKLIASAQIDFDGKKLTISQLSPYKQSPDDNVRHAAWAAESAFYKEHEE
;
A
#
# COMPACT_ATOMS: atom_id res chain seq x y z
N PRO A 1 24.12 21.97 12.12
CA PRO A 1 24.73 20.73 12.55
C PRO A 1 24.85 19.79 11.37
N ASP A 2 26.09 19.43 11.10
CA ASP A 2 26.57 18.66 9.95
C ASP A 2 25.97 17.26 9.94
N ARG A 3 25.16 16.93 8.92
CA ARG A 3 24.62 15.58 8.72
C ARG A 3 25.67 14.69 8.04
N LYS A 4 26.76 14.41 8.72
CA LYS A 4 27.73 13.38 8.32
C LYS A 4 27.20 12.02 8.75
N GLY A 5 26.87 11.16 7.77
CA GLY A 5 26.48 9.78 7.98
C GLY A 5 25.20 9.33 7.26
N LYS A 6 24.79 9.98 6.17
CA LYS A 6 23.75 9.41 5.31
C LYS A 6 24.31 8.17 4.63
N ILE A 7 23.87 7.00 5.08
CA ILE A 7 23.94 5.78 4.27
C ILE A 7 22.97 6.04 3.10
N THR A 8 23.50 6.38 1.94
CA THR A 8 22.73 6.53 0.71
C THR A 8 22.65 5.16 0.04
N MET A 9 21.70 4.33 0.46
CA MET A 9 21.35 3.10 -0.24
C MET A 9 20.56 3.49 -1.50
N LYS A 10 20.94 2.95 -2.67
CA LYS A 10 20.13 3.10 -3.87
C LYS A 10 18.91 2.20 -3.81
N PHE A 11 17.82 2.58 -4.47
CA PHE A 11 16.61 1.76 -4.56
C PHE A 11 16.89 0.35 -5.10
N SER A 12 17.78 0.22 -6.09
CA SER A 12 18.20 -1.06 -6.65
C SER A 12 18.95 -1.97 -5.67
N GLU A 13 19.50 -1.42 -4.59
CA GLU A 13 20.24 -2.14 -3.54
C GLU A 13 19.34 -2.63 -2.40
N MET A 14 18.11 -2.13 -2.33
CA MET A 14 17.14 -2.55 -1.31
C MET A 14 16.72 -4.00 -1.55
N LYS A 15 16.90 -4.84 -0.55
CA LYS A 15 16.52 -6.25 -0.61
C LYS A 15 15.04 -6.40 -0.28
N TYR A 16 14.32 -7.06 -1.16
CA TYR A 16 12.96 -7.50 -0.89
C TYR A 16 13.01 -8.83 -0.12
N VAL A 17 12.15 -8.95 0.89
CA VAL A 17 11.90 -10.17 1.64
C VAL A 17 10.40 -10.24 1.88
N ARG A 18 9.77 -11.35 1.44
CA ARG A 18 8.33 -11.55 1.70
C ARG A 18 8.06 -11.53 3.20
N PRO A 19 7.12 -10.71 3.69
CA PRO A 19 6.75 -10.70 5.11
C PRO A 19 6.17 -12.04 5.55
N ASP A 20 6.50 -12.42 6.79
CA ASP A 20 5.90 -13.55 7.48
C ASP A 20 4.64 -13.05 8.23
N MET A 21 3.46 -13.39 7.71
CA MET A 21 2.18 -12.90 8.24
C MET A 21 1.84 -13.50 9.60
N ASP A 22 2.22 -14.76 9.87
CA ASP A 22 2.01 -15.39 11.19
C ASP A 22 2.87 -14.71 12.26
N LYS A 23 4.12 -14.41 11.93
CA LYS A 23 5.00 -13.64 12.81
C LYS A 23 4.46 -12.24 13.05
N LEU A 24 4.01 -11.55 12.01
CA LEU A 24 3.46 -10.19 12.11
C LEU A 24 2.20 -10.14 12.99
N LYS A 25 1.33 -11.14 12.86
CA LYS A 25 0.17 -11.33 13.72
C LYS A 25 0.58 -11.51 15.18
N ALA A 26 1.54 -12.39 15.44
CA ALA A 26 2.03 -12.63 16.80
C ALA A 26 2.68 -11.38 17.41
N GLU A 27 3.38 -10.57 16.61
CA GLU A 27 3.95 -9.28 17.05
C GLU A 27 2.85 -8.27 17.40
N ALA A 28 1.74 -8.21 16.64
CA ALA A 28 0.59 -7.35 16.94
C ALA A 28 -0.11 -7.80 18.25
N GLU A 29 -0.39 -9.09 18.40
CA GLU A 29 -1.00 -9.67 19.61
C GLU A 29 -0.12 -9.43 20.84
N SER A 30 1.18 -9.67 20.74
CA SER A 30 2.15 -9.41 21.81
C SER A 30 2.22 -7.93 22.19
N ALA A 31 2.22 -7.03 21.22
CA ALA A 31 2.22 -5.59 21.48
C ALA A 31 0.92 -5.15 22.16
N ALA A 32 -0.23 -5.66 21.70
CA ALA A 32 -1.52 -5.37 22.30
C ALA A 32 -1.60 -5.82 23.76
N ASP A 33 -1.15 -7.04 24.07
CA ASP A 33 -1.08 -7.57 25.44
C ASP A 33 -0.14 -6.75 26.33
N ARG A 34 1.02 -6.37 25.82
CA ARG A 34 1.97 -5.54 26.57
C ARG A 34 1.43 -4.13 26.84
N ILE A 35 0.73 -3.51 25.88
CA ILE A 35 0.09 -2.21 26.06
C ILE A 35 -1.01 -2.31 27.12
N LYS A 36 -1.84 -3.36 27.05
CA LYS A 36 -2.95 -3.59 27.99
C LYS A 36 -2.48 -3.80 29.43
N ASN A 37 -1.36 -4.50 29.61
CA ASN A 37 -0.80 -4.87 30.90
C ASN A 37 0.33 -3.93 31.37
N ALA A 38 0.60 -2.83 30.67
CA ALA A 38 1.64 -1.88 31.00
C ALA A 38 1.42 -1.28 32.40
N ALA A 39 2.46 -1.17 33.19
CA ALA A 39 2.43 -0.54 34.51
C ALA A 39 2.56 1.00 34.45
N ASN A 40 3.02 1.54 33.31
CA ASN A 40 3.24 2.96 33.09
C ASN A 40 3.21 3.31 31.59
N ALA A 41 3.17 4.62 31.29
CA ALA A 41 3.12 5.13 29.91
C ALA A 41 4.35 4.75 29.06
N ASP A 42 5.52 4.63 29.68
CA ASP A 42 6.74 4.28 28.93
C ASP A 42 6.75 2.82 28.47
N GLU A 43 6.25 1.91 29.30
CA GLU A 43 6.06 0.51 28.91
C GLU A 43 5.05 0.38 27.77
N ALA A 44 3.90 1.06 27.87
CA ALA A 44 2.90 1.08 26.80
C ALA A 44 3.49 1.68 25.50
N ALA A 45 4.24 2.78 25.63
CA ALA A 45 4.88 3.42 24.48
C ALA A 45 5.92 2.51 23.81
N ASN A 46 6.76 1.81 24.60
CA ASN A 46 7.76 0.90 24.04
C ASN A 46 7.12 -0.30 23.33
N ALA A 47 6.04 -0.85 23.89
CA ALA A 47 5.28 -1.92 23.23
C ALA A 47 4.68 -1.46 21.88
N TYR A 48 4.14 -0.24 21.84
CA TYR A 48 3.64 0.34 20.60
C TYR A 48 4.76 0.57 19.57
N LEU A 49 5.91 1.09 19.99
CA LEU A 49 7.06 1.32 19.10
C LEU A 49 7.66 0.02 18.53
N ASP A 50 7.59 -1.09 19.26
CA ASP A 50 8.01 -2.39 18.74
C ASP A 50 7.07 -2.86 17.62
N TRP A 51 5.76 -2.70 17.79
CA TRP A 51 4.79 -2.92 16.72
C TRP A 51 5.02 -1.98 15.53
N ASP A 52 5.22 -0.68 15.76
CA ASP A 52 5.44 0.32 14.71
C ASP A 52 6.63 -0.05 13.81
N LYS A 53 7.71 -0.61 14.38
CA LYS A 53 8.85 -1.13 13.61
C LYS A 53 8.46 -2.31 12.71
N ALA A 54 7.67 -3.25 13.23
CA ALA A 54 7.20 -4.40 12.47
C ALA A 54 6.27 -3.95 11.32
N ALA A 55 5.33 -3.06 11.63
CA ALA A 55 4.42 -2.46 10.67
C ALA A 55 5.17 -1.66 9.58
N ALA A 56 6.18 -0.87 9.96
CA ALA A 56 7.03 -0.14 9.01
C ALA A 56 7.84 -1.08 8.10
N SER A 57 8.29 -2.23 8.62
CA SER A 57 8.96 -3.25 7.83
C SER A 57 8.01 -3.85 6.78
N PHE A 58 6.80 -4.24 7.17
CA PHE A 58 5.76 -4.72 6.25
C PHE A 58 5.45 -3.69 5.18
N ALA A 59 5.16 -2.44 5.55
CA ALA A 59 4.87 -1.35 4.62
C ALA A 59 6.02 -1.07 3.64
N THR A 60 7.27 -1.22 4.10
CA THR A 60 8.45 -1.07 3.23
C THR A 60 8.51 -2.19 2.19
N MET A 61 8.28 -3.44 2.58
CA MET A 61 8.30 -4.57 1.64
C MET A 61 7.13 -4.50 0.65
N ASN A 62 5.94 -4.11 1.11
CA ASN A 62 4.80 -3.84 0.23
C ASN A 62 5.14 -2.76 -0.82
N SER A 63 5.68 -1.63 -0.38
CA SER A 63 6.07 -0.54 -1.30
C SER A 63 7.14 -0.96 -2.29
N LEU A 64 8.15 -1.75 -1.86
CA LEU A 64 9.19 -2.28 -2.75
C LEU A 64 8.61 -3.23 -3.80
N CYS A 65 7.70 -4.12 -3.39
CA CYS A 65 7.01 -5.05 -4.29
C CYS A 65 6.20 -4.26 -5.32
N TYR A 66 5.31 -3.39 -4.87
CA TYR A 66 4.44 -2.58 -5.72
C TYR A 66 5.22 -1.77 -6.75
N ILE A 67 6.27 -1.03 -6.34
CA ILE A 67 7.08 -0.23 -7.26
C ILE A 67 7.76 -1.11 -8.31
N ARG A 68 8.29 -2.27 -7.93
CA ARG A 68 8.98 -3.18 -8.88
C ARG A 68 8.01 -3.87 -9.81
N HIS A 69 6.84 -4.26 -9.32
CA HIS A 69 5.76 -4.79 -10.15
C HIS A 69 5.29 -3.74 -11.17
N THR A 70 5.05 -2.50 -10.77
CA THR A 70 4.58 -1.43 -11.69
C THR A 70 5.64 -0.99 -12.72
N ILE A 71 6.93 -1.17 -12.44
CA ILE A 71 8.00 -0.95 -13.43
C ILE A 71 7.96 -2.02 -14.53
N ASN A 72 7.66 -3.27 -14.19
CA ASN A 72 7.56 -4.38 -15.14
C ASN A 72 6.50 -5.39 -14.68
N THR A 73 5.28 -5.24 -15.18
CA THR A 73 4.13 -6.11 -14.85
C THR A 73 4.24 -7.53 -15.44
N GLU A 74 5.23 -7.78 -16.33
CA GLU A 74 5.53 -9.11 -16.87
C GLU A 74 6.57 -9.88 -16.02
N ASP A 75 7.15 -9.26 -14.99
CA ASP A 75 8.06 -9.93 -14.06
C ASP A 75 7.25 -10.88 -13.16
N LYS A 76 7.32 -12.17 -13.44
CA LYS A 76 6.54 -13.21 -12.73
C LYS A 76 6.78 -13.22 -11.22
N PHE A 77 8.01 -12.91 -10.78
CA PHE A 77 8.30 -12.89 -9.35
C PHE A 77 7.55 -11.77 -8.65
N TYR A 78 7.63 -10.53 -9.17
CA TYR A 78 6.93 -9.40 -8.55
C TYR A 78 5.44 -9.41 -8.81
N ASP A 79 4.97 -10.10 -9.84
CA ASP A 79 3.55 -10.37 -10.05
C ASP A 79 2.97 -11.28 -8.96
N GLU A 80 3.61 -12.42 -8.69
CA GLU A 80 3.23 -13.35 -7.61
C GLU A 80 3.35 -12.69 -6.22
N GLU A 81 4.35 -11.84 -5.99
CA GLU A 81 4.50 -11.11 -4.73
C GLU A 81 3.43 -10.01 -4.56
N ASN A 82 3.00 -9.37 -5.65
CA ASN A 82 1.90 -8.40 -5.60
C ASN A 82 0.57 -9.09 -5.26
N GLU A 83 0.25 -10.23 -5.87
CA GLU A 83 -0.92 -11.05 -5.52
C GLU A 83 -0.90 -11.48 -4.04
N PHE A 84 0.29 -11.78 -3.48
CA PHE A 84 0.42 -12.02 -2.04
C PHE A 84 -0.02 -10.79 -1.24
N PHE A 85 0.41 -9.56 -1.60
CA PHE A 85 0.02 -8.35 -0.88
C PHE A 85 -1.44 -7.98 -1.07
N ASP A 86 -2.08 -8.30 -2.20
CA ASP A 86 -3.52 -8.10 -2.40
C ASP A 86 -4.34 -8.83 -1.34
N SER A 87 -3.88 -10.01 -0.94
CA SER A 87 -4.48 -10.80 0.14
C SER A 87 -3.98 -10.40 1.54
N ALA A 88 -2.70 -10.07 1.68
CA ALA A 88 -2.05 -9.82 2.97
C ALA A 88 -2.36 -8.42 3.55
N ASN A 89 -2.61 -7.41 2.69
CA ASN A 89 -2.90 -6.04 3.15
C ASN A 89 -4.15 -5.95 4.03
N PRO A 90 -5.31 -6.55 3.69
CA PRO A 90 -6.48 -6.56 4.57
C PRO A 90 -6.23 -7.26 5.91
N ASP A 91 -5.48 -8.36 5.92
CA ASP A 91 -5.09 -9.05 7.16
C ASP A 91 -4.18 -8.17 8.03
N PHE A 92 -3.23 -7.47 7.42
CA PHE A 92 -2.39 -6.48 8.12
C PHE A 92 -3.22 -5.36 8.76
N VAL A 93 -4.25 -4.86 8.06
CA VAL A 93 -5.17 -3.84 8.62
C VAL A 93 -5.87 -4.38 9.87
N GLN A 94 -6.28 -5.66 9.90
CA GLN A 94 -6.86 -6.29 11.08
C GLN A 94 -5.85 -6.39 12.24
N TYR A 95 -4.59 -6.73 11.96
CA TYR A 95 -3.54 -6.77 13.01
C TYR A 95 -3.27 -5.37 13.56
N ALA A 96 -3.22 -4.36 12.70
CA ALA A 96 -3.09 -2.96 13.11
C ALA A 96 -4.27 -2.50 13.96
N GLN A 97 -5.51 -2.93 13.65
CA GLN A 97 -6.70 -2.65 14.45
C GLN A 97 -6.57 -3.20 15.87
N THR A 98 -6.06 -4.43 16.02
CA THR A 98 -5.85 -5.03 17.35
C THR A 98 -5.00 -4.16 18.25
N VAL A 99 -3.92 -3.59 17.73
CA VAL A 99 -3.04 -2.68 18.49
C VAL A 99 -3.69 -1.31 18.70
N ALA A 100 -4.36 -0.79 17.64
CA ALA A 100 -5.06 0.50 17.70
C ALA A 100 -6.13 0.54 18.79
N GLU A 101 -6.90 -0.55 18.97
CA GLU A 101 -7.94 -0.64 19.98
C GLU A 101 -7.38 -0.52 21.40
N VAL A 102 -6.28 -1.20 21.70
CA VAL A 102 -5.72 -1.19 23.05
C VAL A 102 -4.99 0.10 23.36
N ILE A 103 -4.28 0.71 22.39
CA ILE A 103 -3.59 1.98 22.64
C ILE A 103 -4.58 3.15 22.76
N ALA A 104 -5.67 3.14 21.96
CA ALA A 104 -6.73 4.14 22.06
C ALA A 104 -7.43 4.13 23.42
N LYS A 105 -7.61 2.94 24.01
CA LYS A 105 -8.28 2.72 25.31
C LYS A 105 -7.32 2.67 26.49
N SER A 106 -6.02 2.90 26.27
CA SER A 106 -5.00 2.84 27.34
C SER A 106 -5.28 3.83 28.46
N ALA A 107 -5.12 3.40 29.70
CA ALA A 107 -5.19 4.26 30.88
C ALA A 107 -4.15 5.41 30.83
N PHE A 108 -3.07 5.22 30.07
CA PHE A 108 -1.99 6.17 29.88
C PHE A 108 -2.15 7.04 28.64
N ARG A 109 -3.34 7.05 28.01
CA ARG A 109 -3.58 7.84 26.79
C ARG A 109 -3.15 9.32 26.90
N PRO A 110 -3.42 10.05 28.00
CA PRO A 110 -3.00 11.45 28.11
C PRO A 110 -1.47 11.66 28.04
N GLU A 111 -0.70 10.73 28.62
CA GLU A 111 0.76 10.73 28.57
C GLU A 111 1.28 10.33 27.19
N LEU A 112 0.65 9.33 26.57
CA LEU A 112 0.98 8.88 25.23
C LEU A 112 0.67 9.95 24.18
N GLU A 113 -0.42 10.72 24.32
CA GLU A 113 -0.72 11.87 23.48
C GLU A 113 0.36 12.97 23.58
N LYS A 114 0.94 13.18 24.75
CA LYS A 114 2.08 14.11 24.92
C LYS A 114 3.33 13.58 24.22
N LYS A 115 3.56 12.27 24.22
CA LYS A 115 4.74 11.61 23.66
C LYS A 115 4.67 11.48 22.13
N PHE A 116 3.55 11.04 21.57
CA PHE A 116 3.36 10.76 20.15
C PHE A 116 2.62 11.86 19.38
N GLY A 117 2.00 12.77 20.11
CA GLY A 117 1.17 13.83 19.54
C GLY A 117 -0.31 13.43 19.44
N ARG A 118 -1.18 14.43 19.68
CA ARG A 118 -2.63 14.24 19.64
C ARG A 118 -3.17 13.75 18.29
N VAL A 119 -2.51 14.15 17.19
CA VAL A 119 -2.94 13.79 15.82
C VAL A 119 -2.91 12.28 15.61
N MET A 120 -1.91 11.58 16.17
CA MET A 120 -1.87 10.11 16.12
C MET A 120 -3.17 9.51 16.67
N PHE A 121 -3.62 9.93 17.84
CA PHE A 121 -4.83 9.39 18.48
C PHE A 121 -6.13 9.78 17.76
N ILE A 122 -6.19 10.98 17.17
CA ILE A 122 -7.32 11.36 16.31
C ILE A 122 -7.41 10.42 15.11
N ASN A 123 -6.29 10.15 14.44
CA ASN A 123 -6.25 9.23 13.31
C ASN A 123 -6.57 7.79 13.73
N THR A 124 -6.10 7.35 14.89
CA THR A 124 -6.44 6.04 15.47
C THR A 124 -7.94 5.92 15.73
N ASP A 125 -8.56 6.94 16.33
CA ASP A 125 -10.00 6.95 16.61
C ASP A 125 -10.85 6.95 15.31
N ILE A 126 -10.38 7.63 14.25
CA ILE A 126 -11.00 7.60 12.91
C ILE A 126 -10.87 6.22 12.30
N PHE A 127 -9.66 5.64 12.30
CA PHE A 127 -9.39 4.30 11.77
C PHE A 127 -10.29 3.25 12.42
N LEU A 128 -10.42 3.25 13.74
CA LEU A 128 -11.28 2.32 14.47
C LEU A 128 -12.79 2.44 14.15
N LYS A 129 -13.22 3.57 13.58
CA LYS A 129 -14.60 3.81 13.14
C LYS A 129 -14.83 3.45 11.67
N SER A 130 -13.78 3.40 10.87
CA SER A 130 -13.88 3.20 9.42
C SER A 130 -13.59 1.77 8.97
N PHE A 131 -13.10 0.89 9.85
CA PHE A 131 -12.76 -0.49 9.52
C PHE A 131 -13.56 -1.49 10.34
N SER A 132 -14.05 -2.55 9.67
CA SER A 132 -14.64 -3.74 10.30
C SER A 132 -14.00 -4.99 9.68
N PRO A 133 -13.61 -6.02 10.47
CA PRO A 133 -13.08 -7.28 9.92
C PRO A 133 -14.03 -7.99 8.95
N GLU A 134 -15.31 -7.69 9.00
CA GLU A 134 -16.32 -8.27 8.11
C GLU A 134 -16.12 -7.88 6.64
N ILE A 135 -15.44 -6.75 6.37
CA ILE A 135 -15.17 -6.27 4.99
C ILE A 135 -13.86 -6.78 4.40
N ILE A 136 -13.11 -7.63 5.12
CA ILE A 136 -11.82 -8.15 4.63
C ILE A 136 -11.96 -8.88 3.28
N PRO A 137 -12.94 -9.78 3.07
CA PRO A 137 -13.09 -10.45 1.79
C PRO A 137 -13.32 -9.48 0.62
N GLU A 138 -14.14 -8.45 0.84
CA GLU A 138 -14.40 -7.41 -0.15
C GLU A 138 -13.16 -6.57 -0.44
N MET A 139 -12.34 -6.26 0.57
CA MET A 139 -11.07 -5.56 0.40
C MET A 139 -10.06 -6.40 -0.41
N GLN A 140 -10.02 -7.71 -0.19
CA GLN A 140 -9.16 -8.62 -0.95
C GLN A 140 -9.59 -8.69 -2.42
N GLU A 141 -10.89 -8.76 -2.68
CA GLU A 141 -11.43 -8.76 -4.04
C GLU A 141 -11.19 -7.40 -4.74
N ASP A 142 -11.40 -6.27 -4.05
CA ASP A 142 -11.12 -4.93 -4.57
C ASP A 142 -9.65 -4.75 -4.95
N ASN A 143 -8.71 -5.19 -4.08
CA ASN A 143 -7.28 -5.17 -4.38
C ASN A 143 -6.96 -5.99 -5.64
N LYS A 144 -7.51 -7.21 -5.74
CA LYS A 144 -7.31 -8.08 -6.90
C LYS A 144 -7.82 -7.45 -8.20
N LEU A 145 -9.06 -6.94 -8.19
CA LEU A 145 -9.65 -6.26 -9.35
C LEU A 145 -8.84 -5.02 -9.74
N SER A 146 -8.36 -4.25 -8.76
CA SER A 146 -7.48 -3.10 -9.00
C SER A 146 -6.18 -3.52 -9.68
N THR A 147 -5.54 -4.59 -9.22
CA THR A 147 -4.32 -5.15 -9.83
C THR A 147 -4.59 -5.64 -11.27
N GLU A 148 -5.70 -6.34 -11.51
CA GLU A 148 -6.10 -6.79 -12.85
C GLU A 148 -6.32 -5.60 -13.80
N TYR A 149 -6.97 -4.54 -13.31
CA TYR A 149 -7.15 -3.30 -14.08
C TYR A 149 -5.81 -2.61 -14.39
N GLU A 150 -4.91 -2.50 -13.42
CA GLU A 150 -3.57 -1.94 -13.64
C GLU A 150 -2.78 -2.71 -14.71
N LYS A 151 -2.83 -4.06 -14.68
CA LYS A 151 -2.21 -4.92 -15.70
C LYS A 151 -2.82 -4.69 -17.09
N LEU A 152 -4.14 -4.59 -17.18
CA LEU A 152 -4.85 -4.29 -18.42
C LEU A 152 -4.36 -2.96 -19.04
N ILE A 153 -4.33 -1.90 -18.25
CA ILE A 153 -3.89 -0.58 -18.69
C ILE A 153 -2.41 -0.58 -19.08
N ALA A 154 -1.55 -1.26 -18.31
CA ALA A 154 -0.11 -1.34 -18.60
C ALA A 154 0.18 -2.12 -19.90
N SER A 155 -0.61 -3.16 -20.19
CA SER A 155 -0.45 -4.01 -21.37
C SER A 155 -1.10 -3.46 -22.65
N ALA A 156 -1.78 -2.32 -22.57
CA ALA A 156 -2.53 -1.74 -23.70
C ALA A 156 -1.69 -1.61 -24.96
N GLN A 157 -2.19 -2.14 -26.08
CA GLN A 157 -1.59 -2.11 -27.42
C GLN A 157 -2.60 -1.50 -28.41
N ILE A 158 -2.61 -0.19 -28.50
CA ILE A 158 -3.55 0.57 -29.32
C ILE A 158 -2.96 0.77 -30.72
N ASP A 159 -3.65 0.29 -31.75
CA ASP A 159 -3.27 0.51 -33.13
C ASP A 159 -3.54 1.98 -33.52
N PHE A 160 -2.49 2.74 -33.78
CA PHE A 160 -2.57 4.14 -34.18
C PHE A 160 -1.41 4.53 -35.12
N ASP A 161 -1.75 5.12 -36.26
CA ASP A 161 -0.78 5.59 -37.28
C ASP A 161 0.23 4.49 -37.70
N GLY A 162 -0.26 3.26 -37.88
CA GLY A 162 0.54 2.10 -38.27
C GLY A 162 1.48 1.58 -37.18
N LYS A 163 1.29 1.98 -35.92
CA LYS A 163 2.09 1.57 -34.76
C LYS A 163 1.19 1.01 -33.69
N LYS A 164 1.74 0.13 -32.84
CA LYS A 164 1.12 -0.27 -31.58
C LYS A 164 1.66 0.61 -30.47
N LEU A 165 0.78 1.34 -29.82
CA LEU A 165 1.12 2.32 -28.79
C LEU A 165 0.45 1.96 -27.48
N THR A 166 1.15 2.18 -26.37
CA THR A 166 0.51 2.19 -25.05
C THR A 166 -0.35 3.46 -24.88
N ILE A 167 -1.23 3.48 -23.87
CA ILE A 167 -2.02 4.68 -23.54
C ILE A 167 -1.12 5.89 -23.32
N SER A 168 0.00 5.71 -22.62
CA SER A 168 0.98 6.79 -22.38
C SER A 168 1.65 7.28 -23.67
N GLN A 169 1.98 6.37 -24.59
CA GLN A 169 2.59 6.73 -25.88
C GLN A 169 1.59 7.41 -26.83
N LEU A 170 0.30 7.18 -26.65
CA LEU A 170 -0.76 7.85 -27.41
C LEU A 170 -0.99 9.30 -26.96
N SER A 171 -0.62 9.64 -25.71
CA SER A 171 -0.87 10.95 -25.10
C SER A 171 -0.37 12.16 -25.93
N PRO A 172 0.82 12.14 -26.55
CA PRO A 172 1.25 13.26 -27.42
C PRO A 172 0.32 13.50 -28.60
N TYR A 173 -0.25 12.45 -29.19
CA TYR A 173 -1.19 12.56 -30.31
C TYR A 173 -2.54 13.16 -29.88
N LYS A 174 -3.00 12.88 -28.66
CA LYS A 174 -4.19 13.51 -28.06
C LYS A 174 -4.02 15.00 -27.79
N GLN A 175 -2.80 15.52 -27.84
CA GLN A 175 -2.45 16.93 -27.69
C GLN A 175 -1.98 17.56 -29.02
N SER A 176 -2.12 16.88 -30.14
CA SER A 176 -1.73 17.38 -31.46
C SER A 176 -2.42 18.72 -31.79
N PRO A 177 -1.72 19.69 -32.40
CA PRO A 177 -2.37 20.87 -32.94
C PRO A 177 -3.30 20.58 -34.14
N ASP A 178 -3.11 19.45 -34.83
CA ASP A 178 -4.04 18.96 -35.85
C ASP A 178 -5.28 18.29 -35.22
N ASP A 179 -6.46 18.86 -35.48
CA ASP A 179 -7.74 18.38 -34.94
C ASP A 179 -8.07 16.95 -35.37
N ASN A 180 -7.71 16.57 -36.61
CA ASN A 180 -7.99 15.23 -37.12
C ASN A 180 -7.15 14.16 -36.37
N VAL A 181 -5.86 14.46 -36.17
CA VAL A 181 -4.96 13.59 -35.42
C VAL A 181 -5.43 13.47 -33.97
N ARG A 182 -5.78 14.59 -33.34
CA ARG A 182 -6.27 14.62 -31.97
C ARG A 182 -7.55 13.81 -31.79
N HIS A 183 -8.53 14.02 -32.68
CA HIS A 183 -9.79 13.27 -32.65
C HIS A 183 -9.58 11.76 -32.88
N ALA A 184 -8.73 11.40 -33.85
CA ALA A 184 -8.42 9.99 -34.13
C ALA A 184 -7.73 9.31 -32.92
N ALA A 185 -6.81 10.00 -32.24
CA ALA A 185 -6.13 9.46 -31.05
C ALA A 185 -7.11 9.23 -29.87
N TRP A 186 -8.01 10.15 -29.61
CA TRP A 186 -9.07 9.98 -28.61
C TRP A 186 -10.03 8.85 -28.97
N ALA A 187 -10.40 8.73 -30.26
CA ALA A 187 -11.25 7.64 -30.72
C ALA A 187 -10.58 6.26 -30.54
N ALA A 188 -9.28 6.15 -30.84
CA ALA A 188 -8.52 4.91 -30.69
C ALA A 188 -8.43 4.48 -29.22
N GLU A 189 -8.18 5.40 -28.28
CA GLU A 189 -8.18 5.09 -26.85
C GLU A 189 -9.58 4.71 -26.35
N SER A 190 -10.61 5.42 -26.80
CA SER A 190 -11.99 5.09 -26.44
C SER A 190 -12.42 3.71 -26.96
N ALA A 191 -11.93 3.30 -28.13
CA ALA A 191 -12.17 1.97 -28.67
C ALA A 191 -11.53 0.87 -27.79
N PHE A 192 -10.31 1.09 -27.28
CA PHE A 192 -9.65 0.18 -26.35
C PHE A 192 -10.48 -0.01 -25.09
N TYR A 193 -10.94 1.07 -24.44
CA TYR A 193 -11.79 0.93 -23.24
C TYR A 193 -13.12 0.24 -23.55
N LYS A 194 -13.72 0.54 -24.69
CA LYS A 194 -14.99 -0.09 -25.10
C LYS A 194 -14.86 -1.60 -25.34
N GLU A 195 -13.69 -2.06 -25.83
CA GLU A 195 -13.40 -3.49 -26.01
C GLU A 195 -13.30 -4.24 -24.67
N HIS A 196 -13.00 -3.53 -23.57
CA HIS A 196 -12.76 -4.09 -22.25
C HIS A 196 -13.79 -3.60 -21.20
N GLU A 197 -15.01 -3.26 -21.65
CA GLU A 197 -16.11 -2.76 -20.77
C GLU A 197 -16.69 -3.84 -19.83
N GLU A 198 -16.37 -5.12 -20.02
CA GLU A 198 -16.87 -6.23 -19.19
C GLU A 198 -15.88 -6.54 -18.00
#